data_f28418829ff4e2e9c73302f47e7f4c4f
#
_entry.id   f28418829ff4e2e9c73302f47e7f4c4f
#
_cell.length_a   1.000
_cell.length_b   1.000
_cell.length_c   1.000
_cell.angle_alpha   90.00
_cell.angle_beta   90.00
_cell.angle_gamma   90.00
#
_symmetry.space_group_name_H-M   'P 1'
#
loop_
_entity.id
_entity.type
_entity.pdbx_description
1 polymer ?
#
loop_
_entity_poly.entity_id
_entity_poly.type
_entity_poly.pdbx_seq_one_letter_code
_entity_poly.pdbx_strand_id
1 'polypeptide(L)'
;MATATRSPISKADFEKIDASFQVTVRDHVHRAMRSAIISGRFATGQKINERNLAEQFGVSTTPIKEALRQLETEGLVEALPRRGVIVKFSSSWAEEMILARAALESMIAHLAAKRVDEKGRAEIQAIANRMREATASGDADGLITLNECFHDHIHRASQCGYLAKLIERQQFYDASIRRVIHLDPTERQKALDEHLAIAEAISAADADRAERTMRDHVVRSGDTYLSIIFKKKGEI
;
A
#
# COMPACT_ATOMS: atom_id res chain seq x y z
N MET A 1 33.47 -18.53 -13.66
CA MET A 1 32.43 -17.72 -13.01
C MET A 1 32.02 -16.63 -13.98
N ALA A 2 30.87 -16.80 -14.65
CA ALA A 2 30.41 -15.87 -15.66
C ALA A 2 29.68 -14.71 -14.98
N THR A 3 30.21 -13.50 -15.10
CA THR A 3 29.54 -12.25 -14.74
C THR A 3 28.38 -12.03 -15.69
N ALA A 4 27.14 -12.16 -15.18
CA ALA A 4 25.94 -11.81 -15.93
C ALA A 4 25.94 -10.29 -16.18
N THR A 5 26.27 -9.90 -17.41
CA THR A 5 26.14 -8.53 -17.91
C THR A 5 24.64 -8.23 -18.04
N ARG A 6 24.11 -7.41 -17.13
CA ARG A 6 22.74 -6.88 -17.24
C ARG A 6 22.69 -5.96 -18.46
N SER A 7 21.83 -6.29 -19.43
CA SER A 7 21.55 -5.43 -20.57
C SER A 7 21.10 -4.03 -20.11
N PRO A 8 21.60 -2.95 -20.69
CA PRO A 8 21.15 -1.60 -20.37
C PRO A 8 19.70 -1.45 -20.79
N ILE A 9 18.89 -0.87 -19.91
CA ILE A 9 17.49 -0.52 -20.18
C ILE A 9 17.46 0.46 -21.35
N SER A 10 16.74 0.08 -22.42
CA SER A 10 16.60 0.88 -23.64
C SER A 10 15.74 2.13 -23.37
N LYS A 11 16.02 3.24 -24.07
CA LYS A 11 15.16 4.45 -24.07
C LYS A 11 13.71 4.18 -24.53
N ALA A 12 13.45 3.05 -25.15
CA ALA A 12 12.13 2.64 -25.63
C ALA A 12 11.21 2.12 -24.49
N ASP A 13 11.74 1.84 -23.30
CA ASP A 13 10.97 1.31 -22.17
C ASP A 13 10.29 2.40 -21.35
N PHE A 14 10.45 3.68 -21.74
CA PHE A 14 9.81 4.81 -21.07
C PHE A 14 8.90 5.54 -22.06
N GLU A 15 7.59 5.39 -21.89
CA GLU A 15 6.61 6.24 -22.58
C GLU A 15 6.88 7.72 -22.23
N LYS A 16 6.84 8.60 -23.25
CA LYS A 16 6.91 10.05 -23.04
C LYS A 16 5.78 10.44 -22.11
N ILE A 17 6.14 11.09 -20.99
CA ILE A 17 5.16 11.66 -20.06
C ILE A 17 4.32 12.68 -20.83
N ASP A 18 3.01 12.40 -20.98
CA ASP A 18 2.07 13.39 -21.48
C ASP A 18 1.95 14.49 -20.41
N ALA A 19 2.23 15.73 -20.81
CA ALA A 19 2.20 16.88 -19.91
C ALA A 19 0.80 17.18 -19.32
N SER A 20 -0.24 16.50 -19.79
CA SER A 20 -1.60 16.60 -19.25
C SER A 20 -1.77 15.89 -17.91
N PHE A 21 -0.89 14.93 -17.56
CA PHE A 21 -0.84 14.33 -16.24
C PHE A 21 0.31 14.96 -15.43
N GLN A 22 -0.02 15.85 -14.50
CA GLN A 22 0.94 16.57 -13.64
C GLN A 22 1.63 15.67 -12.59
N VAL A 23 1.96 14.44 -12.95
CA VAL A 23 2.84 13.61 -12.12
C VAL A 23 4.28 13.99 -12.46
N THR A 24 4.97 14.62 -11.51
CA THR A 24 6.37 15.02 -11.72
C THR A 24 7.28 13.80 -11.85
N VAL A 25 8.44 13.97 -12.51
CA VAL A 25 9.49 12.93 -12.55
C VAL A 25 9.86 12.47 -11.14
N ARG A 26 9.94 13.40 -10.18
CA ARG A 26 10.13 13.12 -8.76
C ARG A 26 9.07 12.14 -8.22
N ASP A 27 7.80 12.41 -8.49
CA ASP A 27 6.70 11.59 -7.96
C ASP A 27 6.69 10.19 -8.58
N HIS A 28 7.10 10.08 -9.84
CA HIS A 28 7.30 8.78 -10.49
C HIS A 28 8.44 7.98 -9.83
N VAL A 29 9.61 8.60 -9.66
CA VAL A 29 10.75 7.99 -8.98
C VAL A 29 10.38 7.59 -7.55
N HIS A 30 9.73 8.50 -6.80
CA HIS A 30 9.28 8.24 -5.44
C HIS A 30 8.37 6.99 -5.38
N ARG A 31 7.32 6.91 -6.20
CA ARG A 31 6.41 5.75 -6.22
C ARG A 31 7.12 4.46 -6.60
N ALA A 32 7.98 4.48 -7.61
CA ALA A 32 8.72 3.31 -8.06
C ALA A 32 9.69 2.80 -6.97
N MET A 33 10.44 3.71 -6.33
CA MET A 33 11.35 3.37 -5.25
C MET A 33 10.61 2.89 -4.01
N ARG A 34 9.52 3.56 -3.65
CA ARG A 34 8.66 3.16 -2.53
C ARG A 34 8.15 1.74 -2.73
N SER A 35 7.57 1.45 -3.89
CA SER A 35 7.09 0.11 -4.25
C SER A 35 8.22 -0.93 -4.17
N ALA A 36 9.41 -0.62 -4.68
CA ALA A 36 10.56 -1.52 -4.65
C ALA A 36 11.04 -1.82 -3.22
N ILE A 37 10.99 -0.83 -2.31
CA ILE A 37 11.39 -1.02 -0.91
C ILE A 37 10.35 -1.87 -0.17
N ILE A 38 9.08 -1.49 -0.21
CA ILE A 38 8.02 -2.20 0.54
C ILE A 38 7.75 -3.60 -0.01
N SER A 39 8.01 -3.86 -1.30
CA SER A 39 7.95 -5.22 -1.88
C SER A 39 9.19 -6.06 -1.56
N GLY A 40 10.11 -5.53 -0.75
CA GLY A 40 11.30 -6.25 -0.34
C GLY A 40 12.36 -6.45 -1.43
N ARG A 41 12.34 -5.70 -2.54
CA ARG A 41 13.41 -5.75 -3.56
C ARG A 41 14.74 -5.18 -3.05
N PHE A 42 14.68 -4.32 -2.05
CA PHE A 42 15.84 -3.84 -1.32
C PHE A 42 15.89 -4.52 0.05
N ALA A 43 17.11 -4.90 0.49
CA ALA A 43 17.30 -5.44 1.83
C ALA A 43 17.41 -4.30 2.85
N THR A 44 17.02 -4.55 4.10
CA THR A 44 17.27 -3.65 5.22
C THR A 44 18.77 -3.36 5.33
N GLY A 45 19.15 -2.10 5.50
CA GLY A 45 20.55 -1.66 5.52
C GLY A 45 21.22 -1.54 4.15
N GLN A 46 20.54 -1.96 3.06
CA GLN A 46 21.12 -1.84 1.72
C GLN A 46 21.35 -0.38 1.35
N LYS A 47 22.58 -0.09 0.89
CA LYS A 47 22.95 1.24 0.42
C LYS A 47 22.32 1.55 -0.93
N ILE A 48 21.74 2.74 -1.05
CA ILE A 48 21.17 3.27 -2.29
C ILE A 48 22.22 4.13 -2.99
N ASN A 49 22.50 3.83 -4.25
CA ASN A 49 23.39 4.63 -5.10
C ASN A 49 22.57 5.57 -5.98
N GLU A 50 22.57 6.86 -5.65
CA GLU A 50 21.80 7.88 -6.36
C GLU A 50 22.17 8.01 -7.84
N ARG A 51 23.47 7.87 -8.19
CA ARG A 51 23.92 7.96 -9.58
C ARG A 51 23.43 6.78 -10.41
N ASN A 52 23.54 5.58 -9.85
CA ASN A 52 23.04 4.37 -10.51
C ASN A 52 21.50 4.43 -10.73
N LEU A 53 20.75 4.93 -9.74
CA LEU A 53 19.31 5.14 -9.90
C LEU A 53 19.01 6.19 -10.98
N ALA A 54 19.75 7.30 -11.01
CA ALA A 54 19.58 8.32 -12.04
C ALA A 54 19.81 7.76 -13.46
N GLU A 55 20.83 6.93 -13.63
CA GLU A 55 21.08 6.21 -14.88
C GLU A 55 19.94 5.24 -15.24
N GLN A 56 19.46 4.45 -14.27
CA GLN A 56 18.36 3.49 -14.49
C GLN A 56 17.05 4.17 -14.87
N PHE A 57 16.72 5.30 -14.23
CA PHE A 57 15.53 6.08 -14.54
C PHE A 57 15.69 7.01 -15.75
N GLY A 58 16.90 7.18 -16.27
CA GLY A 58 17.17 8.09 -17.39
C GLY A 58 16.97 9.57 -17.03
N VAL A 59 17.23 9.95 -15.78
CA VAL A 59 17.01 11.30 -15.24
C VAL A 59 18.27 11.86 -14.57
N SER A 60 18.27 13.16 -14.22
CA SER A 60 19.32 13.73 -13.40
C SER A 60 19.25 13.25 -11.94
N THR A 61 20.29 13.47 -11.14
CA THR A 61 20.30 13.10 -9.72
C THR A 61 19.38 13.95 -8.85
N THR A 62 18.91 15.10 -9.33
CA THR A 62 18.04 16.00 -8.57
C THR A 62 16.70 15.35 -8.19
N PRO A 63 15.86 14.84 -9.14
CA PRO A 63 14.61 14.18 -8.79
C PRO A 63 14.81 12.91 -7.95
N ILE A 64 15.97 12.22 -8.09
CA ILE A 64 16.31 11.08 -7.24
C ILE A 64 16.48 11.53 -5.77
N LYS A 65 17.26 12.58 -5.54
CA LYS A 65 17.48 13.12 -4.18
C LYS A 65 16.20 13.62 -3.55
N GLU A 66 15.34 14.28 -4.31
CA GLU A 66 14.04 14.75 -3.81
C GLU A 66 13.13 13.57 -3.45
N ALA A 67 13.08 12.54 -4.28
CA ALA A 67 12.32 11.31 -3.99
C ALA A 67 12.87 10.60 -2.75
N LEU A 68 14.21 10.49 -2.59
CA LEU A 68 14.81 9.88 -1.41
C LEU A 68 14.55 10.69 -0.13
N ARG A 69 14.52 12.02 -0.18
CA ARG A 69 14.12 12.85 0.97
C ARG A 69 12.66 12.59 1.39
N GLN A 70 11.79 12.42 0.40
CA GLN A 70 10.39 12.08 0.70
C GLN A 70 10.29 10.69 1.33
N LEU A 71 11.01 9.68 0.81
CA LEU A 71 11.09 8.35 1.41
C LEU A 71 11.71 8.36 2.82
N GLU A 72 12.62 9.28 3.10
CA GLU A 72 13.18 9.49 4.44
C GLU A 72 12.13 10.03 5.41
N THR A 73 11.28 10.98 4.99
CA THR A 73 10.16 11.45 5.82
C THR A 73 9.11 10.36 6.08
N GLU A 74 9.04 9.36 5.22
CA GLU A 74 8.20 8.16 5.38
C GLU A 74 8.87 7.07 6.26
N GLY A 75 10.15 7.27 6.64
CA GLY A 75 10.92 6.32 7.43
C GLY A 75 11.37 5.07 6.67
N LEU A 76 11.28 5.07 5.33
CA LEU A 76 11.66 3.93 4.49
C LEU A 76 13.16 3.89 4.21
N VAL A 77 13.82 5.03 4.23
CA VAL A 77 15.27 5.18 4.08
C VAL A 77 15.83 6.13 5.13
N GLU A 78 17.13 6.14 5.30
CA GLU A 78 17.85 7.03 6.20
C GLU A 78 19.07 7.61 5.49
N ALA A 79 19.23 8.93 5.53
CA ALA A 79 20.43 9.61 5.04
C ALA A 79 21.52 9.62 6.11
N LEU A 80 22.61 8.92 5.87
CA LEU A 80 23.76 8.87 6.77
C LEU A 80 24.79 9.94 6.37
N PRO A 81 25.25 10.80 7.32
CA PRO A 81 26.25 11.81 7.03
C PRO A 81 27.49 11.21 6.38
N ARG A 82 27.87 11.71 5.20
CA ARG A 82 29.04 11.26 4.41
C ARG A 82 29.01 9.79 3.94
N ARG A 83 27.97 9.03 4.24
CA ARG A 83 27.83 7.60 3.90
C ARG A 83 26.77 7.32 2.85
N GLY A 84 25.92 8.32 2.51
CA GLY A 84 24.83 8.19 1.55
C GLY A 84 23.53 7.74 2.20
N VAL A 85 22.63 7.16 1.42
CA VAL A 85 21.30 6.73 1.86
C VAL A 85 21.26 5.21 2.00
N ILE A 86 20.65 4.73 3.07
CA ILE A 86 20.39 3.30 3.31
C ILE A 86 18.90 3.02 3.45
N VAL A 87 18.48 1.80 3.13
CA VAL A 87 17.13 1.32 3.39
C VAL A 87 16.96 1.03 4.88
N LYS A 88 15.95 1.67 5.50
CA LYS A 88 15.60 1.49 6.91
C LYS A 88 14.43 0.53 7.11
N PHE A 89 13.67 0.28 6.05
CA PHE A 89 12.51 -0.60 6.08
C PHE A 89 12.88 -2.00 6.55
N SER A 90 12.35 -2.40 7.71
CA SER A 90 12.57 -3.67 8.41
C SER A 90 11.22 -4.28 8.81
N SER A 91 11.22 -5.52 9.29
CA SER A 91 10.00 -6.16 9.80
C SER A 91 9.38 -5.38 10.96
N SER A 92 10.19 -4.92 11.92
CA SER A 92 9.70 -4.12 13.06
C SER A 92 9.13 -2.77 12.61
N TRP A 93 9.79 -2.08 11.66
CA TRP A 93 9.27 -0.83 11.12
C TRP A 93 7.97 -1.02 10.36
N ALA A 94 7.87 -2.11 9.59
CA ALA A 94 6.65 -2.47 8.88
C ALA A 94 5.49 -2.78 9.83
N GLU A 95 5.76 -3.47 10.95
CA GLU A 95 4.79 -3.73 12.01
C GLU A 95 4.26 -2.41 12.62
N GLU A 96 5.15 -1.50 13.00
CA GLU A 96 4.74 -0.17 13.52
C GLU A 96 3.87 0.60 12.53
N MET A 97 4.19 0.57 11.24
CA MET A 97 3.37 1.21 10.19
C MET A 97 1.99 0.55 10.07
N ILE A 98 1.90 -0.79 10.18
CA ILE A 98 0.62 -1.53 10.18
C ILE A 98 -0.24 -1.10 11.36
N LEU A 99 0.34 -1.02 12.57
CA LEU A 99 -0.36 -0.60 13.79
C LEU A 99 -0.86 0.85 13.67
N ALA A 100 -0.03 1.75 13.16
CA ALA A 100 -0.45 3.14 12.91
C ALA A 100 -1.60 3.21 11.91
N ARG A 101 -1.54 2.44 10.82
CA ARG A 101 -2.62 2.34 9.84
C ARG A 101 -3.88 1.76 10.47
N ALA A 102 -3.78 0.69 11.25
CA ALA A 102 -4.92 0.07 11.92
C ALA A 102 -5.64 1.06 12.83
N ALA A 103 -4.89 1.91 13.57
CA ALA A 103 -5.47 2.95 14.41
C ALA A 103 -6.23 4.02 13.60
N LEU A 104 -5.69 4.45 12.46
CA LEU A 104 -6.34 5.43 11.59
C LEU A 104 -7.56 4.86 10.87
N GLU A 105 -7.43 3.68 10.25
CA GLU A 105 -8.51 3.03 9.51
C GLU A 105 -9.68 2.65 10.43
N SER A 106 -9.40 2.18 11.64
CA SER A 106 -10.44 1.84 12.61
C SER A 106 -11.24 3.06 13.05
N MET A 107 -10.58 4.19 13.29
CA MET A 107 -11.26 5.45 13.61
C MET A 107 -12.07 5.98 12.41
N ILE A 108 -11.58 5.83 11.19
CA ILE A 108 -12.30 6.18 9.97
C ILE A 108 -13.58 5.34 9.84
N ALA A 109 -13.49 4.02 10.07
CA ALA A 109 -14.65 3.12 10.03
C ALA A 109 -15.69 3.47 11.12
N HIS A 110 -15.24 3.79 12.34
CA HIS A 110 -16.09 4.29 13.42
C HIS A 110 -16.88 5.54 13.00
N LEU A 111 -16.18 6.53 12.42
CA LEU A 111 -16.80 7.76 11.95
C LEU A 111 -17.73 7.51 10.75
N ALA A 112 -17.35 6.61 9.84
CA ALA A 112 -18.19 6.24 8.71
C ALA A 112 -19.52 5.64 9.18
N ALA A 113 -19.51 4.72 10.15
CA ALA A 113 -20.74 4.15 10.70
C ALA A 113 -21.67 5.20 11.31
N LYS A 114 -21.11 6.28 11.88
CA LYS A 114 -21.89 7.38 12.47
C LYS A 114 -22.43 8.38 11.46
N ARG A 115 -21.76 8.56 10.31
CA ARG A 115 -21.98 9.72 9.42
C ARG A 115 -22.47 9.33 8.03
N VAL A 116 -22.37 8.05 7.65
CA VAL A 116 -22.78 7.57 6.33
C VAL A 116 -24.27 7.81 6.11
N ASP A 117 -24.61 8.37 4.96
CA ASP A 117 -25.98 8.48 4.51
C ASP A 117 -26.48 7.17 3.86
N GLU A 118 -27.76 7.12 3.51
CA GLU A 118 -28.37 5.92 2.92
C GLU A 118 -27.72 5.52 1.60
N LYS A 119 -27.37 6.51 0.77
CA LYS A 119 -26.66 6.29 -0.50
C LYS A 119 -25.30 5.66 -0.28
N GLY A 120 -24.50 6.22 0.63
CA GLY A 120 -23.18 5.70 0.95
C GLY A 120 -23.23 4.27 1.52
N ARG A 121 -24.23 3.95 2.35
CA ARG A 121 -24.47 2.56 2.83
C ARG A 121 -24.73 1.61 1.68
N ALA A 122 -25.61 1.99 0.75
CA ALA A 122 -25.93 1.18 -0.41
C ALA A 122 -24.71 0.96 -1.31
N GLU A 123 -23.87 2.00 -1.51
CA GLU A 123 -22.63 1.91 -2.31
C GLU A 123 -21.62 0.96 -1.66
N ILE A 124 -21.35 1.08 -0.35
CA ILE A 124 -20.46 0.18 0.39
C ILE A 124 -20.93 -1.27 0.29
N GLN A 125 -22.23 -1.51 0.48
CA GLN A 125 -22.81 -2.84 0.38
C GLN A 125 -22.74 -3.42 -1.04
N ALA A 126 -22.94 -2.59 -2.06
CA ALA A 126 -22.81 -3.00 -3.46
C ALA A 126 -21.38 -3.43 -3.80
N ILE A 127 -20.37 -2.70 -3.29
CA ILE A 127 -18.96 -3.06 -3.47
C ILE A 127 -18.68 -4.39 -2.76
N ALA A 128 -19.12 -4.58 -1.52
CA ALA A 128 -18.96 -5.83 -0.77
C ALA A 128 -19.57 -7.03 -1.49
N ASN A 129 -20.74 -6.86 -2.13
CA ASN A 129 -21.36 -7.90 -2.94
C ASN A 129 -20.53 -8.24 -4.19
N ARG A 130 -19.98 -7.25 -4.88
CA ARG A 130 -19.06 -7.48 -6.00
C ARG A 130 -17.77 -8.18 -5.57
N MET A 131 -17.26 -7.90 -4.36
CA MET A 131 -16.13 -8.64 -3.80
C MET A 131 -16.46 -10.13 -3.59
N ARG A 132 -17.71 -10.46 -3.20
CA ARG A 132 -18.16 -11.86 -3.10
C ARG A 132 -18.12 -12.57 -4.46
N GLU A 133 -18.58 -11.92 -5.53
CA GLU A 133 -18.57 -12.46 -6.88
C GLU A 133 -17.12 -12.67 -7.38
N ALA A 134 -16.27 -11.67 -7.19
CA ALA A 134 -14.85 -11.74 -7.57
C ALA A 134 -14.09 -12.80 -6.75
N THR A 135 -14.44 -13.00 -5.48
CA THR A 135 -13.89 -14.07 -4.64
C THR A 135 -14.28 -15.45 -5.18
N ALA A 136 -15.54 -15.64 -5.53
CA ALA A 136 -16.05 -16.91 -6.05
C ALA A 136 -15.41 -17.26 -7.42
N SER A 137 -15.18 -16.27 -8.27
CA SER A 137 -14.54 -16.46 -9.57
C SER A 137 -13.00 -16.55 -9.50
N GLY A 138 -12.38 -16.20 -8.36
CA GLY A 138 -10.93 -16.16 -8.22
C GLY A 138 -10.26 -14.97 -8.94
N ASP A 139 -11.01 -13.90 -9.20
CA ASP A 139 -10.51 -12.68 -9.87
C ASP A 139 -9.66 -11.84 -8.90
N ALA A 140 -8.37 -12.17 -8.82
CA ALA A 140 -7.43 -11.48 -7.94
C ALA A 140 -7.22 -10.00 -8.32
N ASP A 141 -7.21 -9.66 -9.61
CA ASP A 141 -7.01 -8.29 -10.08
C ASP A 141 -8.26 -7.43 -9.82
N GLY A 142 -9.44 -7.98 -10.05
CA GLY A 142 -10.71 -7.34 -9.69
C GLY A 142 -10.81 -7.11 -8.19
N LEU A 143 -10.35 -8.05 -7.34
CA LEU A 143 -10.34 -7.89 -5.90
C LEU A 143 -9.41 -6.79 -5.42
N ILE A 144 -8.24 -6.56 -6.05
CA ILE A 144 -7.36 -5.44 -5.72
C ILE A 144 -8.11 -4.12 -5.94
N THR A 145 -8.74 -3.96 -7.10
CA THR A 145 -9.50 -2.76 -7.45
C THR A 145 -10.69 -2.54 -6.51
N LEU A 146 -11.44 -3.61 -6.23
CA LEU A 146 -12.60 -3.55 -5.34
C LEU A 146 -12.21 -3.23 -3.89
N ASN A 147 -11.08 -3.75 -3.41
CA ASN A 147 -10.55 -3.44 -2.09
C ASN A 147 -10.21 -1.94 -1.96
N GLU A 148 -9.54 -1.36 -2.94
CA GLU A 148 -9.25 0.08 -2.96
C GLU A 148 -10.55 0.89 -2.97
N CYS A 149 -11.50 0.52 -3.83
CA CYS A 149 -12.79 1.17 -3.93
C CYS A 149 -13.58 1.08 -2.60
N PHE A 150 -13.55 -0.06 -1.92
CA PHE A 150 -14.22 -0.28 -0.63
C PHE A 150 -13.68 0.66 0.46
N HIS A 151 -12.36 0.69 0.65
CA HIS A 151 -11.75 1.59 1.63
C HIS A 151 -11.99 3.06 1.29
N ASP A 152 -11.89 3.45 0.03
CA ASP A 152 -12.15 4.82 -0.40
C ASP A 152 -13.60 5.28 -0.12
N HIS A 153 -14.58 4.38 -0.26
CA HIS A 153 -15.97 4.71 0.10
C HIS A 153 -16.15 4.88 1.60
N ILE A 154 -15.49 4.07 2.42
CA ILE A 154 -15.49 4.22 3.88
C ILE A 154 -14.81 5.53 4.28
N HIS A 155 -13.67 5.88 3.67
CA HIS A 155 -12.98 7.14 3.92
C HIS A 155 -13.88 8.34 3.62
N ARG A 156 -14.57 8.33 2.48
CA ARG A 156 -15.54 9.39 2.12
C ARG A 156 -16.72 9.44 3.09
N ALA A 157 -17.28 8.28 3.44
CA ALA A 157 -18.39 8.17 4.39
C ALA A 157 -18.03 8.69 5.79
N SER A 158 -16.77 8.59 6.19
CA SER A 158 -16.28 9.13 7.47
C SER A 158 -16.38 10.64 7.59
N GLN A 159 -16.44 11.35 6.45
CA GLN A 159 -16.42 12.82 6.37
C GLN A 159 -15.24 13.44 7.14
N CYS A 160 -14.12 12.73 7.25
CA CYS A 160 -12.90 13.18 7.94
C CYS A 160 -11.72 13.25 6.95
N GLY A 161 -11.69 14.31 6.14
CA GLY A 161 -10.67 14.49 5.09
C GLY A 161 -9.24 14.56 5.61
N TYR A 162 -9.02 14.93 6.88
CA TYR A 162 -7.67 14.94 7.46
C TYR A 162 -7.12 13.53 7.68
N LEU A 163 -7.93 12.62 8.26
CA LEU A 163 -7.54 11.23 8.44
C LEU A 163 -7.32 10.53 7.10
N ALA A 164 -8.20 10.77 6.11
CA ALA A 164 -8.03 10.24 4.77
C ALA A 164 -6.69 10.65 4.13
N LYS A 165 -6.29 11.93 4.25
CA LYS A 165 -4.98 12.41 3.79
C LYS A 165 -3.79 11.76 4.50
N LEU A 166 -3.92 11.43 5.78
CA LEU A 166 -2.87 10.72 6.51
C LEU A 166 -2.72 9.28 5.98
N ILE A 167 -3.83 8.60 5.68
CA ILE A 167 -3.82 7.25 5.10
C ILE A 167 -3.24 7.24 3.68
N GLU A 168 -3.60 8.21 2.83
CA GLU A 168 -3.03 8.32 1.48
C GLU A 168 -1.49 8.35 1.48
N ARG A 169 -0.89 8.99 2.48
CA ARG A 169 0.57 9.02 2.65
C ARG A 169 1.15 7.69 3.12
N GLN A 170 0.32 6.84 3.74
CA GLN A 170 0.71 5.55 4.27
C GLN A 170 0.35 4.38 3.33
N GLN A 171 0.30 4.58 2.00
CA GLN A 171 0.04 3.48 1.06
C GLN A 171 1.06 2.36 1.27
N PHE A 172 0.67 1.39 2.11
CA PHE A 172 1.57 0.37 2.66
C PHE A 172 1.72 -0.84 1.74
N TYR A 173 0.72 -1.12 0.92
CA TYR A 173 0.71 -2.30 0.09
C TYR A 173 0.97 -1.98 -1.38
N ASP A 174 1.96 -2.66 -1.94
CA ASP A 174 2.12 -2.76 -3.39
C ASP A 174 1.02 -3.68 -3.96
N ALA A 175 0.46 -3.33 -5.10
CA ALA A 175 -0.54 -4.14 -5.80
C ALA A 175 -0.03 -5.56 -6.08
N SER A 176 1.27 -5.75 -6.29
CA SER A 176 1.88 -7.05 -6.51
C SER A 176 1.75 -7.98 -5.30
N ILE A 177 1.84 -7.45 -4.09
CA ILE A 177 1.72 -8.23 -2.86
C ILE A 177 0.25 -8.52 -2.55
N ARG A 178 -0.63 -7.54 -2.75
CA ARG A 178 -2.08 -7.77 -2.66
C ARG A 178 -2.51 -8.90 -3.61
N ARG A 179 -1.96 -8.91 -4.83
CA ARG A 179 -2.21 -9.99 -5.78
C ARG A 179 -1.80 -11.35 -5.25
N VAL A 180 -0.62 -11.46 -4.63
CA VAL A 180 -0.15 -12.72 -4.03
C VAL A 180 -1.10 -13.20 -2.93
N ILE A 181 -1.59 -12.30 -2.06
CA ILE A 181 -2.57 -12.63 -1.03
C ILE A 181 -3.88 -13.12 -1.66
N HIS A 182 -4.40 -12.43 -2.68
CA HIS A 182 -5.67 -12.78 -3.32
C HIS A 182 -5.58 -14.01 -4.24
N LEU A 183 -4.40 -14.46 -4.60
CA LEU A 183 -4.21 -15.75 -5.30
C LEU A 183 -4.41 -16.95 -4.36
N ASP A 184 -4.18 -16.80 -3.06
CA ASP A 184 -4.46 -17.84 -2.08
C ASP A 184 -5.98 -17.86 -1.78
N PRO A 185 -6.69 -18.99 -2.08
CA PRO A 185 -8.13 -19.08 -1.85
C PRO A 185 -8.54 -18.89 -0.39
N THR A 186 -7.71 -19.33 0.56
CA THR A 186 -7.99 -19.24 1.99
C THR A 186 -7.87 -17.79 2.48
N GLU A 187 -6.82 -17.10 2.10
CA GLU A 187 -6.62 -15.69 2.45
C GLU A 187 -7.66 -14.80 1.76
N ARG A 188 -8.02 -15.12 0.53
CA ARG A 188 -9.08 -14.43 -0.22
C ARG A 188 -10.44 -14.54 0.47
N GLN A 189 -10.80 -15.74 0.96
CA GLN A 189 -12.06 -15.95 1.67
C GLN A 189 -12.08 -15.20 3.01
N LYS A 190 -10.99 -15.27 3.78
CA LYS A 190 -10.87 -14.51 5.05
C LYS A 190 -11.03 -13.00 4.81
N ALA A 191 -10.36 -12.46 3.80
CA ALA A 191 -10.48 -11.05 3.46
C ALA A 191 -11.92 -10.68 3.09
N LEU A 192 -12.64 -11.52 2.35
CA LEU A 192 -14.06 -11.31 2.04
C LEU A 192 -14.91 -11.27 3.31
N ASP A 193 -14.75 -12.26 4.18
CA ASP A 193 -15.55 -12.36 5.41
C ASP A 193 -15.38 -11.11 6.29
N GLU A 194 -14.15 -10.60 6.37
CA GLU A 194 -13.83 -9.36 7.10
C GLU A 194 -14.47 -8.12 6.44
N HIS A 195 -14.36 -7.97 5.12
CA HIS A 195 -14.99 -6.85 4.43
C HIS A 195 -16.51 -6.85 4.57
N LEU A 196 -17.14 -8.04 4.54
CA LEU A 196 -18.57 -8.18 4.77
C LEU A 196 -18.96 -7.77 6.19
N ALA A 197 -18.18 -8.17 7.20
CA ALA A 197 -18.40 -7.78 8.59
C ALA A 197 -18.27 -6.27 8.81
N ILE A 198 -17.29 -5.63 8.15
CA ILE A 198 -17.12 -4.17 8.18
C ILE A 198 -18.32 -3.46 7.53
N ALA A 199 -18.74 -3.91 6.34
CA ALA A 199 -19.89 -3.33 5.62
C ALA A 199 -21.17 -3.46 6.42
N GLU A 200 -21.40 -4.61 7.06
CA GLU A 200 -22.55 -4.84 7.93
C GLU A 200 -22.54 -3.91 9.15
N ALA A 201 -21.40 -3.77 9.84
CA ALA A 201 -21.29 -2.91 11.00
C ALA A 201 -21.56 -1.43 10.65
N ILE A 202 -21.03 -0.94 9.51
CA ILE A 202 -21.29 0.41 9.01
C ILE A 202 -22.78 0.56 8.66
N SER A 203 -23.39 -0.42 7.99
CA SER A 203 -24.80 -0.39 7.61
C SER A 203 -25.73 -0.39 8.82
N ALA A 204 -25.36 -1.10 9.89
CA ALA A 204 -26.08 -1.12 11.15
C ALA A 204 -25.86 0.14 12.03
N ALA A 205 -25.03 1.08 11.59
CA ALA A 205 -24.58 2.24 12.39
C ALA A 205 -23.90 1.84 13.73
N ASP A 206 -23.34 0.61 13.79
CA ASP A 206 -22.61 0.11 14.96
C ASP A 206 -21.13 0.56 14.85
N ALA A 207 -20.87 1.76 15.36
CA ALA A 207 -19.58 2.40 15.25
C ALA A 207 -18.47 1.62 15.97
N ASP A 208 -18.76 1.04 17.13
CA ASP A 208 -17.77 0.31 17.92
C ASP A 208 -17.44 -1.03 17.26
N ARG A 209 -18.41 -1.70 16.66
CA ARG A 209 -18.18 -2.91 15.86
C ARG A 209 -17.40 -2.58 14.59
N ALA A 210 -17.75 -1.50 13.89
CA ALA A 210 -17.02 -1.06 12.69
C ALA A 210 -15.55 -0.76 12.99
N GLU A 211 -15.27 -0.09 14.13
CA GLU A 211 -13.91 0.17 14.60
C GLU A 211 -13.13 -1.13 14.84
N ARG A 212 -13.71 -2.06 15.61
CA ARG A 212 -13.03 -3.32 15.93
C ARG A 212 -12.78 -4.17 14.70
N THR A 213 -13.80 -4.38 13.86
CA THR A 213 -13.66 -5.23 12.67
C THR A 213 -12.66 -4.66 11.68
N MET A 214 -12.61 -3.33 11.49
CA MET A 214 -11.61 -2.68 10.64
C MET A 214 -10.20 -2.83 11.21
N ARG A 215 -10.02 -2.65 12.51
CA ARG A 215 -8.72 -2.84 13.17
C ARG A 215 -8.20 -4.26 12.96
N ASP A 216 -9.02 -5.26 13.24
CA ASP A 216 -8.67 -6.66 13.13
C ASP A 216 -8.32 -7.03 11.67
N HIS A 217 -9.10 -6.52 10.70
CA HIS A 217 -8.84 -6.67 9.28
C HIS A 217 -7.45 -6.13 8.88
N VAL A 218 -7.13 -4.90 9.28
CA VAL A 218 -5.86 -4.26 8.91
C VAL A 218 -4.68 -4.98 9.55
N VAL A 219 -4.77 -5.36 10.83
CA VAL A 219 -3.71 -6.09 11.55
C VAL A 219 -3.49 -7.45 10.89
N ARG A 220 -4.54 -8.27 10.70
CA ARG A 220 -4.40 -9.60 10.08
C ARG A 220 -3.82 -9.51 8.66
N SER A 221 -4.30 -8.58 7.84
CA SER A 221 -3.75 -8.37 6.50
C SER A 221 -2.28 -7.95 6.55
N GLY A 222 -1.92 -7.16 7.56
CA GLY A 222 -0.54 -6.78 7.85
C GLY A 222 0.34 -7.97 8.22
N ASP A 223 -0.12 -8.85 9.09
CA ASP A 223 0.62 -10.06 9.48
C ASP A 223 0.87 -10.98 8.28
N THR A 224 -0.14 -11.14 7.42
CA THR A 224 0.00 -11.89 6.17
C THR A 224 1.08 -11.26 5.27
N TYR A 225 1.05 -9.93 5.12
CA TYR A 225 2.06 -9.20 4.38
C TYR A 225 3.48 -9.40 4.96
N LEU A 226 3.66 -9.23 6.28
CA LEU A 226 4.95 -9.43 6.94
C LEU A 226 5.48 -10.83 6.69
N SER A 227 4.62 -11.83 6.76
CA SER A 227 4.99 -13.23 6.51
C SER A 227 5.48 -13.46 5.08
N ILE A 228 4.90 -12.78 4.09
CA ILE A 228 5.30 -12.89 2.68
C ILE A 228 6.65 -12.20 2.43
N ILE A 229 6.85 -11.01 2.99
CA ILE A 229 8.03 -10.18 2.69
C ILE A 229 9.26 -10.60 3.48
N PHE A 230 9.11 -10.89 4.78
CA PHE A 230 10.25 -11.09 5.69
C PHE A 230 10.55 -12.56 5.96
N LYS A 231 9.55 -13.47 6.09
CA LYS A 231 9.81 -14.90 6.28
C LYS A 231 10.56 -15.55 5.11
N LYS A 232 10.28 -15.10 3.86
CA LYS A 232 11.03 -15.57 2.67
C LYS A 232 12.50 -15.16 2.68
N LYS A 233 12.90 -14.21 3.54
CA LYS A 233 14.29 -13.70 3.63
C LYS A 233 15.06 -14.21 4.85
N GLY A 234 14.43 -15.01 5.72
CA GLY A 234 15.08 -15.51 6.95
C GLY A 234 15.38 -14.43 8.00
N GLU A 235 14.62 -13.34 8.00
CA GLU A 235 14.77 -12.21 8.92
C GLU A 235 13.86 -12.31 10.16
N ILE A 236 13.14 -13.46 10.35
CA ILE A 236 12.33 -13.78 11.53
C ILE A 236 12.72 -15.18 12.03
#